data_24bd9742f6fc9e847060387e6a6f83a8
#
_entry.id   24bd9742f6fc9e847060387e6a6f83a8
#
_cell.length_a   1.000
_cell.length_b   1.000
_cell.length_c   1.000
_cell.angle_alpha   90.00
_cell.angle_beta   90.00
_cell.angle_gamma   90.00
#
_symmetry.space_group_name_H-M   'P 1'
#
loop_
_entity.id
_entity.type
_entity.pdbx_description
1 polymer ?
#
loop_
_entity_poly.entity_id
_entity_poly.type
_entity_poly.pdbx_seq_one_letter_code
_entity_poly.pdbx_strand_id
1 'polypeptide(L)'
;MIRIPFRRRVKNHVNSMYIGALTIGADLASGFLAMRHVEKSGKKIVLIFKDNHADYLKLVKGDAYFTCSDGDKVKEAVRLAAESGERQNIPVKITVTVPNDLGDDPAVEYTLTLSIKDKG
;
A
#
# COMPACT_ATOMS: atom_id res chain seq x y z
N MET A 1 -8.29 -3.91 1.54
CA MET A 1 -7.88 -4.55 0.26
C MET A 1 -8.28 -3.68 -0.91
N ILE A 2 -7.38 -3.50 -1.85
CA ILE A 2 -7.62 -2.76 -3.09
C ILE A 2 -7.55 -3.74 -4.26
N ARG A 3 -8.47 -3.61 -5.20
CA ARG A 3 -8.49 -4.41 -6.41
C ARG A 3 -8.27 -3.52 -7.64
N ILE A 4 -7.36 -3.91 -8.51
CA ILE A 4 -7.20 -3.30 -9.83
C ILE A 4 -7.60 -4.32 -10.89
N PRO A 5 -8.69 -4.08 -11.64
CA PRO A 5 -9.08 -4.97 -12.72
C PRO A 5 -8.02 -5.04 -13.82
N PHE A 6 -7.81 -6.23 -14.37
CA PHE A 6 -6.89 -6.43 -15.48
C PHE A 6 -7.57 -6.03 -16.78
N ARG A 7 -7.41 -4.76 -17.14
CA ARG A 7 -8.02 -4.16 -18.32
C ARG A 7 -6.96 -3.60 -19.25
N ARG A 8 -7.34 -3.25 -20.46
CA ARG A 8 -6.44 -2.73 -21.50
C ARG A 8 -5.58 -1.56 -21.02
N ARG A 9 -6.13 -0.68 -20.19
CA ARG A 9 -5.43 0.51 -19.67
C ARG A 9 -4.24 0.18 -18.78
N VAL A 10 -4.25 -0.98 -18.13
CA VAL A 10 -3.22 -1.37 -17.18
C VAL A 10 -2.30 -2.47 -17.72
N LYS A 11 -2.47 -2.85 -18.99
CA LYS A 11 -1.65 -3.87 -19.62
C LYS A 11 -0.44 -3.25 -20.31
N ASN A 12 0.68 -3.95 -20.24
CA ASN A 12 1.89 -3.61 -21.02
C ASN A 12 1.94 -4.43 -22.33
N HIS A 13 3.06 -4.30 -23.06
CA HIS A 13 3.23 -4.97 -24.37
C HIS A 13 3.33 -6.50 -24.29
N VAL A 14 3.59 -7.07 -23.12
CA VAL A 14 3.60 -8.54 -22.91
C VAL A 14 2.32 -9.06 -22.28
N ASN A 15 1.25 -8.27 -22.34
CA ASN A 15 -0.07 -8.61 -21.83
C ASN A 15 -0.06 -8.91 -20.31
N SER A 16 0.69 -8.11 -19.56
CA SER A 16 0.67 -8.13 -18.10
C SER A 16 0.48 -6.72 -17.56
N MET A 17 0.12 -6.62 -16.28
CA MET A 17 -0.08 -5.31 -15.65
C MET A 17 1.24 -4.57 -15.52
N TYR A 18 1.28 -3.30 -15.96
CA TYR A 18 2.51 -2.53 -15.91
C TYR A 18 2.85 -2.02 -14.51
N ILE A 19 4.14 -1.72 -14.28
CA ILE A 19 4.66 -1.33 -12.96
C ILE A 19 3.94 -0.12 -12.36
N GLY A 20 3.62 0.88 -13.19
CA GLY A 20 2.90 2.07 -12.72
C GLY A 20 1.55 1.76 -12.08
N ALA A 21 0.78 0.87 -12.71
CA ALA A 21 -0.51 0.45 -12.16
C ALA A 21 -0.33 -0.32 -10.85
N LEU A 22 0.66 -1.20 -10.77
CA LEU A 22 0.96 -1.97 -9.56
C LEU A 22 1.37 -1.06 -8.41
N THR A 23 2.21 -0.06 -8.67
CA THR A 23 2.67 0.88 -7.66
C THR A 23 1.51 1.74 -7.14
N ILE A 24 0.62 2.20 -8.01
CA ILE A 24 -0.59 2.93 -7.61
C ILE A 24 -1.45 2.08 -6.68
N GLY A 25 -1.65 0.79 -7.00
CA GLY A 25 -2.40 -0.12 -6.15
C GLY A 25 -1.80 -0.29 -4.77
N ALA A 26 -0.47 -0.42 -4.68
CA ALA A 26 0.24 -0.53 -3.41
C ALA A 26 0.12 0.75 -2.58
N ASP A 27 0.27 1.92 -3.21
CA ASP A 27 0.10 3.21 -2.54
C ASP A 27 -1.32 3.38 -2.00
N LEU A 28 -2.33 3.01 -2.77
CA LEU A 28 -3.72 3.10 -2.34
C LEU A 28 -4.02 2.16 -1.18
N ALA A 29 -3.52 0.92 -1.22
CA ALA A 29 -3.77 -0.06 -0.17
C ALA A 29 -3.20 0.38 1.18
N SER A 30 -1.99 0.95 1.20
CA SER A 30 -1.38 1.46 2.43
C SER A 30 -1.91 2.83 2.81
N GLY A 31 -2.08 3.73 1.84
CA GLY A 31 -2.51 5.11 2.06
C GLY A 31 -3.93 5.23 2.59
N PHE A 32 -4.88 4.49 2.04
CA PHE A 32 -6.27 4.52 2.54
C PHE A 32 -6.37 4.02 3.98
N LEU A 33 -5.62 2.98 4.32
CA LEU A 33 -5.60 2.48 5.69
C LEU A 33 -5.07 3.53 6.65
N ALA A 34 -3.97 4.18 6.30
CA ALA A 34 -3.38 5.23 7.12
C ALA A 34 -4.32 6.44 7.25
N MET A 35 -4.96 6.87 6.16
CA MET A 35 -5.88 8.01 6.16
C MET A 35 -7.09 7.76 7.04
N ARG A 36 -7.60 6.53 7.11
CA ARG A 36 -8.71 6.19 8.00
C ARG A 36 -8.33 6.43 9.47
N HIS A 37 -7.12 6.04 9.86
CA HIS A 37 -6.63 6.26 11.23
C HIS A 37 -6.36 7.72 11.51
N VAL A 38 -5.86 8.47 10.52
CA VAL A 38 -5.64 9.91 10.63
C VAL A 38 -6.96 10.63 10.88
N GLU A 39 -8.01 10.31 10.12
CA GLU A 39 -9.34 10.91 10.29
C GLU A 39 -9.91 10.64 11.69
N LYS A 40 -9.76 9.40 12.17
CA LYS A 40 -10.24 9.02 13.52
C LYS A 40 -9.50 9.73 14.63
N SER A 41 -8.26 10.14 14.42
CA SER A 41 -7.46 10.83 15.45
C SER A 41 -7.94 12.25 15.72
N GLY A 42 -8.63 12.90 14.77
CA GLY A 42 -9.05 14.29 14.87
C GLY A 42 -7.91 15.29 14.82
N LYS A 43 -6.69 14.85 14.48
CA LYS A 43 -5.48 15.67 14.42
C LYS A 43 -5.10 16.00 12.99
N LYS A 44 -4.32 17.06 12.80
CA LYS A 44 -3.76 17.41 11.49
C LYS A 44 -2.49 16.60 11.25
N ILE A 45 -2.65 15.38 10.79
CA ILE A 45 -1.53 14.47 10.56
C ILE A 45 -1.23 14.44 9.08
N VAL A 46 0.05 14.63 8.75
CA VAL A 46 0.55 14.56 7.38
C VAL A 46 1.20 13.21 7.16
N LEU A 47 0.83 12.58 6.06
CA LEU A 47 1.36 11.28 5.64
C LEU A 47 2.14 11.45 4.35
N ILE A 48 3.38 10.97 4.33
CA ILE A 48 4.15 10.87 3.09
C ILE A 48 4.76 9.48 2.97
N PHE A 49 5.06 9.07 1.75
CA PHE A 49 5.82 7.84 1.49
C PHE A 49 7.30 8.21 1.41
N LYS A 50 8.10 7.63 2.29
CA LYS A 50 9.53 7.91 2.37
C LYS A 50 10.33 7.07 1.37
N ASP A 51 9.97 5.81 1.22
CA ASP A 51 10.59 4.91 0.26
C ASP A 51 9.63 3.81 -0.16
N ASN A 52 10.03 3.08 -1.20
CA ASN A 52 9.26 1.98 -1.76
C ASN A 52 10.24 0.94 -2.29
N HIS A 53 10.10 -0.30 -1.82
CA HIS A 53 10.84 -1.45 -2.32
C HIS A 53 9.85 -2.47 -2.85
N ALA A 54 10.11 -3.03 -4.03
CA ALA A 54 9.22 -4.00 -4.65
C ALA A 54 10.00 -5.22 -5.13
N ASP A 55 9.46 -6.40 -4.81
CA ASP A 55 9.95 -7.67 -5.33
C ASP A 55 8.90 -8.23 -6.30
N TYR A 56 9.23 -8.23 -7.59
CA TYR A 56 8.35 -8.73 -8.64
C TYR A 56 8.64 -10.22 -8.85
N LEU A 57 7.77 -11.07 -8.30
CA LEU A 57 7.96 -12.51 -8.31
C LEU A 57 7.40 -13.17 -9.56
N LYS A 58 6.24 -12.70 -10.04
CA LYS A 58 5.52 -13.24 -11.19
C LYS A 58 4.84 -12.12 -11.96
N LEU A 59 4.60 -12.33 -13.25
CA LEU A 59 3.83 -11.38 -14.07
C LEU A 59 2.37 -11.35 -13.63
N VAL A 60 1.77 -10.15 -13.61
CA VAL A 60 0.38 -9.96 -13.24
C VAL A 60 -0.46 -9.98 -14.52
N LYS A 61 -1.17 -11.08 -14.75
CA LYS A 61 -2.01 -11.31 -15.93
C LYS A 61 -3.48 -11.51 -15.59
N GLY A 62 -3.93 -10.92 -14.52
CA GLY A 62 -5.32 -10.97 -14.07
C GLY A 62 -5.60 -9.81 -13.16
N ASP A 63 -6.81 -9.76 -12.61
CA ASP A 63 -7.17 -8.73 -11.64
C ASP A 63 -6.26 -8.84 -10.42
N ALA A 64 -5.66 -7.74 -10.02
CA ALA A 64 -4.71 -7.69 -8.91
C ALA A 64 -5.40 -7.24 -7.63
N TYR A 65 -5.15 -7.98 -6.54
CA TYR A 65 -5.65 -7.67 -5.20
C TYR A 65 -4.46 -7.28 -4.32
N PHE A 66 -4.54 -6.08 -3.76
CA PHE A 66 -3.50 -5.48 -2.93
C PHE A 66 -3.93 -5.54 -1.48
N THR A 67 -3.23 -6.30 -0.67
CA THR A 67 -3.57 -6.49 0.74
C THR A 67 -2.46 -5.95 1.62
N CYS A 68 -2.82 -5.03 2.54
CA CYS A 68 -1.94 -4.54 3.59
C CYS A 68 -2.33 -5.21 4.90
N SER A 69 -1.43 -6.00 5.46
CA SER A 69 -1.67 -6.72 6.73
C SER A 69 -1.07 -6.01 7.95
N ASP A 70 -0.50 -4.82 7.77
CA ASP A 70 0.17 -4.07 8.84
C ASP A 70 -0.72 -2.96 9.45
N GLY A 71 -2.05 -3.18 9.43
CA GLY A 71 -3.01 -2.19 9.92
C GLY A 71 -2.79 -1.77 11.38
N ASP A 72 -2.45 -2.71 12.25
CA ASP A 72 -2.19 -2.42 13.66
C ASP A 72 -0.95 -1.54 13.84
N LYS A 73 0.09 -1.76 13.04
CA LYS A 73 1.30 -0.94 13.05
C LYS A 73 1.02 0.48 12.61
N VAL A 74 0.21 0.64 11.57
CA VAL A 74 -0.19 1.97 11.06
C VAL A 74 -1.01 2.70 12.10
N LYS A 75 -1.97 2.03 12.73
CA LYS A 75 -2.79 2.60 13.79
C LYS A 75 -1.93 3.10 14.95
N GLU A 76 -0.98 2.28 15.39
CA GLU A 76 -0.07 2.62 16.49
C GLU A 76 0.82 3.81 16.13
N ALA A 77 1.32 3.87 14.89
CA ALA A 77 2.15 4.98 14.43
C ALA A 77 1.37 6.30 14.41
N VAL A 78 0.11 6.28 13.97
CA VAL A 78 -0.76 7.46 13.99
C VAL A 78 -1.01 7.91 15.43
N ARG A 79 -1.27 6.97 16.34
CA ARG A 79 -1.47 7.26 17.76
C ARG A 79 -0.25 7.93 18.39
N LEU A 80 0.94 7.37 18.13
CA LEU A 80 2.19 7.92 18.66
C LEU A 80 2.49 9.31 18.09
N ALA A 81 2.25 9.53 16.81
CA ALA A 81 2.44 10.84 16.19
C ALA A 81 1.50 11.89 16.82
N ALA A 82 0.25 11.51 17.07
CA ALA A 82 -0.74 12.40 17.68
C ALA A 82 -0.41 12.75 19.14
N GLU A 83 0.11 11.79 19.90
CA GLU A 83 0.44 11.99 21.31
C GLU A 83 1.74 12.73 21.53
N SER A 84 2.80 12.36 20.81
CA SER A 84 4.16 12.90 21.02
C SER A 84 4.46 14.12 20.17
N GLY A 85 3.76 14.33 19.07
CA GLY A 85 4.08 15.33 18.06
C GLY A 85 5.31 15.03 17.26
N GLU A 86 5.95 13.88 17.48
CA GLU A 86 7.14 13.46 16.77
C GLU A 86 6.79 12.65 15.52
N ARG A 87 7.68 12.74 14.51
CA ARG A 87 7.52 11.97 13.27
C ARG A 87 7.67 10.48 13.54
N GLN A 88 6.77 9.70 12.98
CA GLN A 88 6.84 8.24 13.04
C GLN A 88 7.10 7.70 11.64
N ASN A 89 8.15 6.88 11.49
CA ASN A 89 8.46 6.18 10.25
C ASN A 89 8.15 4.70 10.46
N ILE A 90 7.32 4.13 9.57
CA ILE A 90 6.87 2.76 9.73
C ILE A 90 6.91 2.03 8.38
N PRO A 91 7.61 0.88 8.29
CA PRO A 91 7.54 0.05 7.10
C PRO A 91 6.23 -0.75 7.11
N VAL A 92 5.54 -0.76 5.96
CA VAL A 92 4.34 -1.57 5.77
C VAL A 92 4.52 -2.47 4.56
N LYS A 93 3.97 -3.67 4.65
CA LYS A 93 4.03 -4.67 3.58
C LYS A 93 2.71 -4.77 2.85
N ILE A 94 2.78 -4.78 1.53
CA ILE A 94 1.64 -4.98 0.65
C ILE A 94 1.90 -6.23 -0.17
N THR A 95 0.98 -7.18 -0.12
CA THR A 95 1.04 -8.39 -0.94
C THR A 95 0.06 -8.25 -2.10
N VAL A 96 0.54 -8.51 -3.31
CA VAL A 96 -0.29 -8.52 -4.51
C VAL A 96 -0.57 -9.95 -4.92
N THR A 97 -1.84 -10.31 -5.00
CA THR A 97 -2.29 -11.63 -5.44
C THR A 97 -3.13 -11.52 -6.71
N VAL A 98 -3.14 -12.59 -7.49
CA VAL A 98 -3.93 -12.68 -8.73
C VAL A 98 -4.70 -14.00 -8.68
N PRO A 99 -5.81 -14.08 -7.91
CA PRO A 99 -6.48 -15.35 -7.62
C PRO A 99 -6.92 -16.14 -8.85
N ASN A 100 -7.32 -15.44 -9.91
CA ASN A 100 -7.79 -16.10 -11.15
C ASN A 100 -6.67 -16.73 -11.98
N ASP A 101 -5.41 -16.39 -11.71
CA ASP A 101 -4.24 -16.87 -12.45
C ASP A 101 -3.27 -17.65 -11.57
N LEU A 102 -2.96 -17.12 -10.40
CA LEU A 102 -1.93 -17.65 -9.50
C LEU A 102 -2.48 -18.21 -8.17
N GLY A 103 -3.79 -18.15 -7.96
CA GLY A 103 -4.38 -18.54 -6.67
C GLY A 103 -3.89 -17.65 -5.54
N ASP A 104 -3.43 -18.26 -4.44
CA ASP A 104 -2.93 -17.54 -3.27
C ASP A 104 -1.44 -17.20 -3.33
N ASP A 105 -0.74 -17.59 -4.41
CA ASP A 105 0.68 -17.29 -4.56
C ASP A 105 0.88 -15.79 -4.82
N PRO A 106 1.77 -15.11 -4.08
CA PRO A 106 2.01 -13.69 -4.31
C PRO A 106 2.70 -13.45 -5.65
N ALA A 107 2.21 -12.47 -6.38
CA ALA A 107 2.82 -12.03 -7.64
C ALA A 107 3.86 -10.95 -7.39
N VAL A 108 3.59 -10.03 -6.46
CA VAL A 108 4.47 -8.92 -6.10
C VAL A 108 4.39 -8.71 -4.59
N GLU A 109 5.53 -8.36 -3.99
CA GLU A 109 5.60 -7.93 -2.60
C GLU A 109 6.21 -6.54 -2.53
N TYR A 110 5.48 -5.61 -1.91
CA TYR A 110 5.95 -4.24 -1.68
C TYR A 110 6.25 -4.01 -0.22
N THR A 111 7.31 -3.25 0.04
CA THR A 111 7.57 -2.66 1.34
C THR A 111 7.65 -1.16 1.17
N LEU A 112 6.73 -0.45 1.80
CA LEU A 112 6.63 1.00 1.74
C LEU A 112 6.88 1.57 3.12
N THR A 113 7.72 2.60 3.23
CA THR A 113 7.91 3.29 4.50
C THR A 113 6.99 4.51 4.54
N LEU A 114 6.04 4.49 5.46
CA LEU A 114 5.17 5.63 5.72
C LEU A 114 5.85 6.56 6.73
N SER A 115 5.81 7.85 6.47
CA SER A 115 6.28 8.86 7.41
C SER A 115 5.10 9.72 7.83
N ILE A 116 4.79 9.69 9.12
CA ILE A 116 3.59 10.29 9.71
C ILE A 116 4.00 11.33 10.73
N LYS A 117 3.43 12.54 10.64
CA LYS A 117 3.72 13.62 11.58
C LYS A 117 2.49 14.45 11.86
N ASP A 118 2.27 14.79 13.13
CA ASP A 118 1.26 15.76 13.54
C ASP A 118 1.80 17.18 13.31
N LYS A 119 1.10 17.94 12.50
CA LYS A 119 1.44 19.33 12.19
C LYS A 119 0.59 20.37 12.95
N GLY A 120 -0.37 19.87 13.67
CA GLY A 120 -1.23 20.71 14.46
C GLY A 120 -0.72 20.98 15.83
#